data_86e6db8841754fd5a1773953fb9e820d
#
_entry.id   86e6db8841754fd5a1773953fb9e820d
#
_cell.length_a   1.000
_cell.length_b   1.000
_cell.length_c   1.000
_cell.angle_alpha   90.00
_cell.angle_beta   90.00
_cell.angle_gamma   90.00
#
_symmetry.space_group_name_H-M   'P 1'
#
loop_
_entity.id
_entity.type
_entity.pdbx_description
1 polymer ?
#
loop_
_entity_poly.entity_id
_entity_poly.type
_entity_poly.pdbx_seq_one_letter_code
_entity_poly.pdbx_strand_id
1 'polypeptide(L)'
;MHTTGIRWVGVAIDCADAGPVARFYERLLGFDVGDFKPPHGAQLWDPAGGVHLNIQGETSYEPPTWLEQPGEQAKMLHFEVAVADLEAAVATALEAGGTEAPWQPPDRNRERIRIMLDPAGHPLCLFLPGE
;
A
#
# COMPACT_ATOMS: atom_id res chain seq x y z
N MET A 1 4.47 -20.99 -19.71
CA MET A 1 5.81 -20.49 -19.98
C MET A 1 5.74 -19.21 -20.81
N HIS A 2 6.52 -18.24 -20.44
CA HIS A 2 6.55 -16.97 -21.14
C HIS A 2 7.60 -16.97 -22.24
N THR A 3 7.22 -16.51 -23.41
CA THR A 3 8.13 -16.38 -24.52
C THR A 3 8.59 -14.95 -24.74
N THR A 4 8.06 -14.00 -23.97
CA THR A 4 8.35 -12.58 -24.12
C THR A 4 9.56 -12.10 -23.33
N GLY A 5 10.12 -12.93 -22.44
CA GLY A 5 11.27 -12.56 -21.64
C GLY A 5 10.94 -11.61 -20.49
N ILE A 6 9.69 -11.55 -20.05
CA ILE A 6 9.32 -10.74 -18.90
C ILE A 6 10.03 -11.28 -17.66
N ARG A 7 10.70 -10.40 -16.92
CA ARG A 7 11.50 -10.80 -15.76
C ARG A 7 10.77 -10.53 -14.45
N TRP A 8 10.03 -9.45 -14.37
CA TRP A 8 9.26 -9.11 -13.17
C TRP A 8 8.21 -8.06 -13.55
N VAL A 9 7.25 -7.89 -12.64
CA VAL A 9 6.22 -6.87 -12.76
C VAL A 9 6.31 -6.01 -11.51
N GLY A 10 6.24 -4.71 -11.69
CA GLY A 10 6.23 -3.77 -10.58
C GLY A 10 4.99 -2.89 -10.62
N VAL A 11 4.71 -2.27 -9.49
CA VAL A 11 3.64 -1.29 -9.35
C VAL A 11 4.28 0.00 -8.87
N ALA A 12 3.95 1.11 -9.53
CA ALA A 12 4.41 2.42 -9.10
C ALA A 12 3.32 3.07 -8.27
N ILE A 13 3.70 3.66 -7.15
CA ILE A 13 2.80 4.35 -6.23
C ILE A 13 3.25 5.81 -6.16
N ASP A 14 2.34 6.72 -6.45
CA ASP A 14 2.63 8.15 -6.40
C ASP A 14 2.40 8.70 -5.00
N CYS A 15 3.18 9.69 -4.65
CA CYS A 15 3.09 10.36 -3.34
C CYS A 15 3.80 11.71 -3.43
N ALA A 16 3.69 12.51 -2.38
CA ALA A 16 4.43 13.77 -2.32
C ALA A 16 5.90 13.50 -1.94
N ASP A 17 6.13 12.61 -0.98
CA ASP A 17 7.48 12.28 -0.49
C ASP A 17 7.60 10.77 -0.38
N ALA A 18 8.50 10.21 -1.15
CA ALA A 18 8.69 8.76 -1.22
C ALA A 18 9.24 8.16 0.08
N GLY A 19 9.89 8.95 0.93
CA GLY A 19 10.52 8.44 2.14
C GLY A 19 9.56 7.74 3.09
N PRO A 20 8.56 8.45 3.63
CA PRO A 20 7.61 7.82 4.57
C PRO A 20 6.84 6.66 3.97
N VAL A 21 6.48 6.75 2.68
CA VAL A 21 5.72 5.70 2.00
C VAL A 21 6.56 4.44 1.86
N ALA A 22 7.82 4.59 1.46
CA ALA A 22 8.73 3.45 1.34
C ALA A 22 8.92 2.76 2.69
N ARG A 23 9.11 3.53 3.78
CA ARG A 23 9.28 2.94 5.11
C ARG A 23 8.02 2.23 5.59
N PHE A 24 6.85 2.77 5.25
CA PHE A 24 5.59 2.12 5.57
C PHE A 24 5.52 0.73 4.95
N TYR A 25 5.76 0.61 3.65
CA TYR A 25 5.66 -0.68 2.97
C TYR A 25 6.81 -1.62 3.32
N GLU A 26 7.99 -1.09 3.59
CA GLU A 26 9.09 -1.90 4.11
C GLU A 26 8.66 -2.62 5.39
N ARG A 27 8.06 -1.88 6.32
CA ARG A 27 7.67 -2.44 7.61
C ARG A 27 6.44 -3.33 7.51
N LEU A 28 5.44 -2.90 6.75
CA LEU A 28 4.19 -3.66 6.65
C LEU A 28 4.36 -4.95 5.88
N LEU A 29 5.04 -4.89 4.73
CA LEU A 29 5.15 -6.03 3.83
C LEU A 29 6.42 -6.86 4.03
N GLY A 30 7.40 -6.30 4.73
CA GLY A 30 8.68 -6.99 4.89
C GLY A 30 9.51 -6.98 3.61
N PHE A 31 9.28 -6.01 2.74
CA PHE A 31 10.03 -5.91 1.48
C PHE A 31 11.39 -5.28 1.75
N ASP A 32 12.35 -5.63 0.91
CA ASP A 32 13.69 -5.05 0.97
C ASP A 32 13.72 -3.72 0.22
N VAL A 33 14.37 -2.73 0.81
CA VAL A 33 14.53 -1.43 0.17
C VAL A 33 15.80 -1.44 -0.68
N GLY A 34 15.64 -1.11 -1.96
CA GLY A 34 16.75 -0.91 -2.88
C GLY A 34 17.16 0.55 -2.92
N ASP A 35 17.07 1.18 -4.10
CA ASP A 35 17.33 2.61 -4.20
C ASP A 35 16.39 3.38 -3.28
N PHE A 36 16.95 4.37 -2.55
CA PHE A 36 16.18 5.17 -1.61
C PHE A 36 16.65 6.61 -1.74
N LYS A 37 15.85 7.42 -2.43
CA LYS A 37 16.20 8.82 -2.76
C LYS A 37 15.02 9.74 -2.49
N PRO A 38 14.62 9.91 -1.21
CA PRO A 38 13.51 10.80 -0.91
C PRO A 38 13.89 12.26 -1.23
N PRO A 39 12.95 13.12 -1.58
CA PRO A 39 11.52 12.80 -1.73
C PRO A 39 11.18 12.16 -3.07
N HIS A 40 12.15 11.96 -3.96
CA HIS A 40 11.93 11.65 -5.37
C HIS A 40 11.49 10.23 -5.63
N GLY A 41 12.07 9.25 -4.95
CA GLY A 41 11.73 7.88 -5.24
C GLY A 41 12.37 6.88 -4.30
N ALA A 42 11.86 5.65 -4.38
CA ALA A 42 12.40 4.51 -3.68
C ALA A 42 11.92 3.24 -4.36
N GLN A 43 12.68 2.18 -4.24
CA GLN A 43 12.29 0.88 -4.78
C GLN A 43 12.27 -0.14 -3.66
N LEU A 44 11.25 -0.99 -3.68
CA LEU A 44 11.12 -2.08 -2.73
C LEU A 44 10.91 -3.38 -3.48
N TRP A 45 11.58 -4.42 -3.00
CA TRP A 45 11.55 -5.74 -3.63
C TRP A 45 11.00 -6.76 -2.65
N ASP A 46 10.06 -7.59 -3.15
CA ASP A 46 9.58 -8.71 -2.38
C ASP A 46 10.66 -9.80 -2.36
N PRO A 47 11.23 -10.15 -1.20
CA PRO A 47 12.26 -11.19 -1.15
C PRO A 47 11.75 -12.55 -1.59
N ALA A 48 10.45 -12.77 -1.59
CA ALA A 48 9.85 -14.00 -2.09
C ALA A 48 9.66 -14.01 -3.62
N GLY A 49 10.04 -12.93 -4.30
CA GLY A 49 9.96 -12.87 -5.75
C GLY A 49 8.61 -12.44 -6.30
N GLY A 50 7.78 -11.82 -5.48
CA GLY A 50 6.48 -11.31 -5.91
C GLY A 50 6.57 -9.95 -6.57
N VAL A 51 5.57 -9.12 -6.34
CA VAL A 51 5.49 -7.79 -6.92
C VAL A 51 6.55 -6.87 -6.33
N HIS A 52 7.14 -6.05 -7.19
CA HIS A 52 8.08 -5.05 -6.74
C HIS A 52 7.40 -3.68 -6.78
N LEU A 53 7.73 -2.83 -5.83
CA LEU A 53 7.12 -1.52 -5.71
C LEU A 53 8.11 -0.43 -6.08
N ASN A 54 7.62 0.56 -6.82
CA ASN A 54 8.38 1.74 -7.17
C ASN A 54 7.62 2.94 -6.61
N ILE A 55 8.18 3.57 -5.58
CA ILE A 55 7.53 4.72 -4.93
C ILE A 55 8.03 5.96 -5.61
N GLN A 56 7.12 6.79 -6.13
CA GLN A 56 7.48 7.97 -6.92
C GLN A 56 6.97 9.24 -6.28
N GLY A 57 7.88 10.16 -5.98
CA GLY A 57 7.52 11.47 -5.47
C GLY A 57 7.11 12.38 -6.62
N GLU A 58 5.93 12.99 -6.51
CA GLU A 58 5.36 13.86 -7.52
C GLU A 58 5.04 15.22 -6.91
N THR A 59 5.48 16.29 -7.58
CA THR A 59 5.28 17.64 -7.03
C THR A 59 3.82 18.07 -7.02
N SER A 60 3.01 17.48 -7.89
CA SER A 60 1.58 17.82 -8.00
C SER A 60 0.70 16.71 -7.44
N TYR A 61 1.23 15.91 -6.53
CA TYR A 61 0.49 14.80 -5.97
C TYR A 61 -0.74 15.26 -5.21
N GLU A 62 -1.84 14.55 -5.44
CA GLU A 62 -3.12 14.79 -4.79
C GLU A 62 -3.62 13.44 -4.26
N PRO A 63 -3.81 13.29 -2.93
CA PRO A 63 -4.21 11.99 -2.39
C PRO A 63 -5.61 11.61 -2.82
N PRO A 64 -5.89 10.31 -2.98
CA PRO A 64 -7.24 9.87 -3.27
C PRO A 64 -8.15 10.10 -2.07
N THR A 65 -9.43 10.32 -2.35
CA THR A 65 -10.43 10.50 -1.31
C THR A 65 -11.04 9.14 -0.97
N TRP A 66 -11.02 8.80 0.28
CA TRP A 66 -11.70 7.63 0.80
C TRP A 66 -12.74 8.07 1.83
N LEU A 67 -14.01 7.81 1.63
CA LEU A 67 -14.66 7.12 0.51
C LEU A 67 -14.76 8.05 -0.69
N GLU A 68 -14.78 7.48 -1.92
CA GLU A 68 -14.81 8.29 -3.14
C GLU A 68 -16.06 9.16 -3.22
N GLN A 69 -15.86 10.41 -3.65
CA GLN A 69 -16.92 11.40 -3.81
C GLN A 69 -16.85 11.98 -5.21
N PRO A 70 -17.99 12.34 -5.81
CA PRO A 70 -17.96 12.97 -7.13
C PRO A 70 -17.10 14.24 -7.12
N GLY A 71 -16.25 14.37 -8.13
CA GLY A 71 -15.37 15.53 -8.27
C GLY A 71 -14.10 15.46 -7.47
N GLU A 72 -13.94 14.45 -6.61
CA GLU A 72 -12.72 14.25 -5.82
C GLU A 72 -11.80 13.26 -6.51
N GLN A 73 -10.54 13.21 -6.05
CA GLN A 73 -9.56 12.28 -6.58
C GLN A 73 -9.92 10.87 -6.12
N ALA A 74 -10.26 9.99 -7.07
CA ALA A 74 -10.61 8.62 -6.75
C ALA A 74 -9.35 7.75 -6.74
N LYS A 75 -9.37 6.69 -5.92
CA LYS A 75 -8.38 5.65 -6.06
C LYS A 75 -8.68 4.87 -7.35
N MET A 76 -7.66 4.43 -8.03
CA MET A 76 -7.82 3.61 -9.23
C MET A 76 -7.42 2.17 -8.97
N LEU A 77 -6.48 1.97 -8.05
CA LEU A 77 -6.00 0.66 -7.62
C LEU A 77 -5.79 0.71 -6.11
N HIS A 78 -5.86 -0.44 -5.47
CA HIS A 78 -5.48 -0.55 -4.06
C HIS A 78 -4.91 -1.95 -3.82
N PHE A 79 -4.09 -2.06 -2.78
CA PHE A 79 -3.53 -3.35 -2.40
C PHE A 79 -4.51 -4.13 -1.55
N GLU A 80 -4.48 -5.45 -1.72
CA GLU A 80 -5.17 -6.38 -0.86
C GLU A 80 -4.12 -7.29 -0.25
N VAL A 81 -3.97 -7.22 1.06
CA VAL A 81 -2.90 -7.90 1.76
C VAL A 81 -3.53 -8.96 2.67
N ALA A 82 -3.30 -10.22 2.34
CA ALA A 82 -3.77 -11.34 3.17
C ALA A 82 -2.81 -11.51 4.34
N VAL A 83 -3.37 -11.57 5.55
CA VAL A 83 -2.57 -11.65 6.76
C VAL A 83 -3.06 -12.80 7.62
N ALA A 84 -2.20 -13.30 8.50
CA ALA A 84 -2.56 -14.38 9.42
C ALA A 84 -3.27 -13.86 10.67
N ASP A 85 -2.94 -12.65 11.09
CA ASP A 85 -3.47 -12.01 12.31
C ASP A 85 -3.82 -10.57 11.98
N LEU A 86 -5.10 -10.29 11.87
CA LEU A 86 -5.56 -8.96 11.42
C LEU A 86 -5.19 -7.86 12.41
N GLU A 87 -5.40 -8.08 13.71
CA GLU A 87 -5.12 -7.03 14.69
C GLU A 87 -3.62 -6.73 14.77
N ALA A 88 -2.78 -7.76 14.64
CA ALA A 88 -1.33 -7.55 14.60
C ALA A 88 -0.92 -6.76 13.34
N ALA A 89 -1.53 -7.06 12.21
CA ALA A 89 -1.24 -6.35 10.96
C ALA A 89 -1.70 -4.88 11.04
N VAL A 90 -2.87 -4.63 11.62
CA VAL A 90 -3.34 -3.26 11.84
C VAL A 90 -2.37 -2.49 12.74
N ALA A 91 -1.93 -3.11 13.83
CA ALA A 91 -0.96 -2.47 14.73
C ALA A 91 0.35 -2.15 14.00
N THR A 92 0.84 -3.07 13.18
CA THR A 92 2.06 -2.83 12.39
C THR A 92 1.87 -1.68 11.42
N ALA A 93 0.72 -1.62 10.73
CA ALA A 93 0.43 -0.54 9.79
C ALA A 93 0.41 0.82 10.51
N LEU A 94 -0.20 0.88 11.68
CA LEU A 94 -0.23 2.12 12.47
C LEU A 94 1.17 2.53 12.91
N GLU A 95 1.97 1.60 13.40
CA GLU A 95 3.34 1.88 13.83
C GLU A 95 4.22 2.31 12.66
N ALA A 96 3.92 1.82 11.47
CA ALA A 96 4.68 2.14 10.27
C ALA A 96 4.31 3.50 9.65
N GLY A 97 3.33 4.20 10.24
CA GLY A 97 2.95 5.54 9.77
C GLY A 97 1.64 5.60 9.02
N GLY A 98 0.93 4.49 8.89
CA GLY A 98 -0.39 4.48 8.30
C GLY A 98 -1.46 4.87 9.30
N THR A 99 -2.69 4.94 8.83
CA THR A 99 -3.86 5.22 9.67
C THR A 99 -4.98 4.27 9.29
N GLU A 100 -5.90 4.03 10.22
CA GLU A 100 -7.11 3.31 9.86
C GLU A 100 -8.01 4.27 9.09
N ALA A 101 -8.59 3.79 7.98
CA ALA A 101 -9.49 4.64 7.19
C ALA A 101 -10.69 5.05 8.05
N PRO A 102 -11.11 6.32 8.00
CA PRO A 102 -12.23 6.78 8.83
C PRO A 102 -13.55 6.14 8.49
N TRP A 103 -13.68 5.65 7.24
CA TRP A 103 -14.88 4.91 6.84
C TRP A 103 -14.50 3.47 6.58
N GLN A 104 -15.24 2.55 7.22
CA GLN A 104 -15.10 1.11 7.02
C GLN A 104 -16.43 0.58 6.49
N PRO A 105 -16.40 -0.37 5.54
CA PRO A 105 -17.66 -0.89 4.98
C PRO A 105 -18.54 -1.50 6.06
N PRO A 106 -19.78 -0.99 6.25
CA PRO A 106 -20.64 -1.47 7.34
C PRO A 106 -21.15 -2.88 7.14
N ASP A 107 -21.14 -3.39 5.91
CA ASP A 107 -21.58 -4.74 5.58
C ASP A 107 -20.45 -5.76 5.63
N ARG A 108 -19.23 -5.36 6.05
CA ARG A 108 -18.09 -6.24 6.15
C ARG A 108 -17.72 -6.45 7.59
N ASN A 109 -17.20 -7.61 7.90
CA ASN A 109 -16.82 -7.97 9.27
C ASN A 109 -15.46 -7.35 9.62
N ARG A 110 -15.45 -6.42 10.58
CA ARG A 110 -14.23 -5.72 11.01
C ARG A 110 -13.17 -6.67 11.58
N GLU A 111 -13.58 -7.86 12.01
CA GLU A 111 -12.63 -8.85 12.52
C GLU A 111 -11.95 -9.62 11.41
N ARG A 112 -12.41 -9.47 10.16
CA ARG A 112 -11.85 -10.20 9.02
C ARG A 112 -11.26 -9.28 7.97
N ILE A 113 -11.65 -8.02 7.91
CA ILE A 113 -11.13 -7.06 6.93
C ILE A 113 -11.06 -5.68 7.55
N ARG A 114 -10.00 -4.97 7.26
CA ARG A 114 -9.82 -3.59 7.72
C ARG A 114 -9.20 -2.76 6.61
N ILE A 115 -9.78 -1.58 6.37
CA ILE A 115 -9.22 -0.64 5.40
C ILE A 115 -8.26 0.29 6.13
N MET A 116 -7.03 0.36 5.64
CA MET A 116 -6.00 1.26 6.16
C MET A 116 -5.64 2.26 5.09
N LEU A 117 -5.04 3.36 5.50
CA LEU A 117 -4.45 4.33 4.56
C LEU A 117 -2.94 4.35 4.79
N ASP A 118 -2.19 4.37 3.71
CA ASP A 118 -0.73 4.54 3.81
C ASP A 118 -0.41 6.02 4.06
N PRO A 119 0.86 6.40 4.29
CA PRO A 119 1.19 7.80 4.58
C PRO A 119 0.85 8.78 3.46
N ALA A 120 0.63 8.32 2.24
CA ALA A 120 0.22 9.15 1.13
C ALA A 120 -1.30 9.18 0.95
N GLY A 121 -2.04 8.43 1.77
CA GLY A 121 -3.50 8.38 1.72
C GLY A 121 -4.08 7.30 0.83
N HIS A 122 -3.26 6.42 0.26
CA HIS A 122 -3.78 5.32 -0.55
C HIS A 122 -4.46 4.27 0.33
N PRO A 123 -5.71 3.89 0.01
CA PRO A 123 -6.37 2.81 0.74
C PRO A 123 -5.72 1.47 0.43
N LEU A 124 -5.67 0.62 1.44
CA LEU A 124 -5.28 -0.78 1.29
C LEU A 124 -6.12 -1.63 2.23
N CYS A 125 -6.38 -2.86 1.82
CA CYS A 125 -7.16 -3.79 2.62
C CYS A 125 -6.23 -4.79 3.29
N LEU A 126 -6.37 -4.94 4.60
CA LEU A 126 -5.77 -6.05 5.33
C LEU A 126 -6.89 -7.03 5.61
N PHE A 127 -6.69 -8.31 5.31
CA PHE A 127 -7.78 -9.26 5.48
C PHE A 127 -7.28 -10.66 5.83
N LEU A 128 -8.14 -11.40 6.53
CA LEU A 128 -7.91 -12.80 6.78
C LEU A 128 -8.47 -13.58 5.60
N PRO A 129 -7.67 -14.44 4.94
CA PRO A 129 -8.19 -15.21 3.82
C PRO A 129 -9.33 -16.12 4.28
N GLY A 130 -10.36 -16.23 3.48
CA GLY A 130 -11.50 -17.10 3.76
C GLY A 130 -11.16 -18.56 3.56
N GLU A 131 -11.96 -19.43 4.18
CA GLU A 131 -11.86 -20.86 3.96
C GLU A 131 -12.66 -21.30 2.75
#